data_9891ba50aa025c37258de1d59a30eb21
#
_entry.id   9891ba50aa025c37258de1d59a30eb21
#
_cell.length_a   1.000
_cell.length_b   1.000
_cell.length_c   1.000
_cell.angle_alpha   90.00
_cell.angle_beta   90.00
_cell.angle_gamma   90.00
#
_symmetry.space_group_name_H-M   'P 1'
#
loop_
_entity.id
_entity.type
_entity.pdbx_description
1 polymer ?
#
loop_
_entity_poly.entity_id
_entity_poly.type
_entity_poly.pdbx_seq_one_letter_code
_entity_poly.pdbx_strand_id
1 'polypeptide(L)'
;MPFRDRMDAGRRLAAALADYKDQQPAILALPRGGVPVAAEVAAALNAPLDLVLVRKIGVPFQPELAMGAVVDGGTPLVVRNEDVIRLAGIDESEFKAVCDSELGEIERRRQRYLGKRKRVDITGRTAIVVDDGIATGATTRAALRATRMRNPKKLVLAVPVAPSDCLAEMRREADEVVCLEDYQLFEAIGLYYSDFRQISDEEVIEILGRFPVQPATQSRLPTA
;
A
#
# COMPACT_ATOMS: atom_id res chain seq x y z
N MET A 1 -16.17 -7.59 16.41
CA MET A 1 -15.33 -8.68 16.99
C MET A 1 -13.97 -8.63 16.33
N PRO A 2 -12.87 -8.84 17.04
CA PRO A 2 -11.55 -8.81 16.45
C PRO A 2 -11.43 -9.82 15.29
N PHE A 3 -10.62 -9.49 14.30
CA PHE A 3 -10.25 -10.43 13.25
C PHE A 3 -9.42 -11.57 13.85
N ARG A 4 -9.63 -12.81 13.41
CA ARG A 4 -8.82 -13.92 13.89
C ARG A 4 -7.34 -13.70 13.54
N ASP A 5 -7.08 -13.39 12.29
CA ASP A 5 -5.77 -13.15 11.69
C ASP A 5 -5.93 -12.28 10.42
N ARG A 6 -4.82 -11.93 9.75
CA ARG A 6 -4.83 -11.14 8.50
C ARG A 6 -5.54 -11.83 7.34
N MET A 7 -5.54 -13.14 7.30
CA MET A 7 -6.26 -13.89 6.25
C MET A 7 -7.77 -13.82 6.48
N ASP A 8 -8.24 -13.91 7.73
CA ASP A 8 -9.66 -13.70 8.06
C ASP A 8 -10.13 -12.29 7.69
N ALA A 9 -9.33 -11.28 8.04
CA ALA A 9 -9.57 -9.89 7.64
C ALA A 9 -9.63 -9.74 6.11
N GLY A 10 -8.71 -10.37 5.41
CA GLY A 10 -8.64 -10.37 3.95
C GLY A 10 -9.87 -10.98 3.29
N ARG A 11 -10.37 -12.12 3.80
CA ARG A 11 -11.61 -12.75 3.30
C ARG A 11 -12.84 -11.87 3.50
N ARG A 12 -12.95 -11.21 4.67
CA ARG A 12 -14.06 -10.27 4.93
C ARG A 12 -13.95 -9.04 4.03
N LEU A 13 -12.74 -8.53 3.82
CA LEU A 13 -12.49 -7.39 2.94
C LEU A 13 -12.80 -7.76 1.47
N ALA A 14 -12.44 -8.96 1.03
CA ALA A 14 -12.76 -9.47 -0.30
C ALA A 14 -14.27 -9.55 -0.55
N ALA A 15 -15.05 -9.93 0.45
CA ALA A 15 -16.52 -9.93 0.36
C ALA A 15 -17.07 -8.50 0.18
N ALA A 16 -16.52 -7.52 0.88
CA ALA A 16 -16.91 -6.10 0.73
C ALA A 16 -16.48 -5.50 -0.63
N LEU A 17 -15.52 -6.13 -1.31
CA LEU A 17 -15.00 -5.70 -2.61
C LEU A 17 -15.55 -6.53 -3.78
N ALA A 18 -16.57 -7.39 -3.56
CA ALA A 18 -17.07 -8.34 -4.56
C ALA A 18 -17.49 -7.66 -5.89
N ASP A 19 -18.05 -6.47 -5.82
CA ASP A 19 -18.50 -5.69 -6.99
C ASP A 19 -17.36 -5.26 -7.94
N TYR A 20 -16.09 -5.39 -7.48
CA TYR A 20 -14.93 -5.11 -8.31
C TYR A 20 -14.46 -6.30 -9.16
N LYS A 21 -15.02 -7.51 -8.94
CA LYS A 21 -14.56 -8.75 -9.59
C LYS A 21 -14.52 -8.66 -11.10
N ASP A 22 -15.58 -8.11 -11.69
CA ASP A 22 -15.72 -8.02 -13.15
C ASP A 22 -15.06 -6.77 -13.76
N GLN A 23 -14.48 -5.92 -12.92
CA GLN A 23 -13.79 -4.69 -13.34
C GLN A 23 -12.29 -4.90 -13.62
N GLN A 24 -11.79 -6.13 -13.54
CA GLN A 24 -10.38 -6.50 -13.72
C GLN A 24 -9.44 -5.62 -12.88
N PRO A 25 -9.65 -5.49 -11.56
CA PRO A 25 -8.84 -4.62 -10.73
C PRO A 25 -7.38 -5.10 -10.66
N ALA A 26 -6.48 -4.23 -10.19
CA ALA A 26 -5.14 -4.59 -9.76
C ALA A 26 -5.05 -4.36 -8.25
N ILE A 27 -4.59 -5.36 -7.51
CA ILE A 27 -4.43 -5.29 -6.06
C ILE A 27 -3.00 -4.90 -5.73
N LEU A 28 -2.84 -3.87 -4.92
CA LEU A 28 -1.56 -3.29 -4.53
C LEU A 28 -1.41 -3.37 -3.02
N ALA A 29 -0.54 -4.24 -2.52
CA ALA A 29 -0.33 -4.43 -1.10
C ALA A 29 0.73 -3.50 -0.52
N LEU A 30 0.50 -2.98 0.68
CA LEU A 30 1.51 -2.32 1.49
C LEU A 30 2.24 -3.37 2.35
N PRO A 31 3.51 -3.69 2.06
CA PRO A 31 4.21 -4.70 2.83
C PRO A 31 4.67 -4.17 4.21
N ARG A 32 4.78 -5.04 5.20
CA ARG A 32 4.61 -6.48 5.11
C ARG A 32 3.19 -6.91 5.47
N GLY A 33 2.55 -6.26 6.43
CA GLY A 33 1.26 -6.66 7.01
C GLY A 33 0.10 -6.72 6.02
N GLY A 34 0.03 -5.79 5.07
CA GLY A 34 -1.01 -5.77 4.05
C GLY A 34 -0.95 -6.92 3.04
N VAL A 35 0.19 -7.62 2.91
CA VAL A 35 0.36 -8.67 1.88
C VAL A 35 -0.56 -9.88 2.10
N PRO A 36 -0.70 -10.47 3.30
CA PRO A 36 -1.64 -11.56 3.54
C PRO A 36 -3.11 -11.15 3.32
N VAL A 37 -3.47 -9.92 3.71
CA VAL A 37 -4.82 -9.36 3.49
C VAL A 37 -5.10 -9.23 1.99
N ALA A 38 -4.18 -8.60 1.27
CA ALA A 38 -4.27 -8.37 -0.17
C ALA A 38 -4.30 -9.68 -0.99
N ALA A 39 -3.62 -10.73 -0.52
CA ALA A 39 -3.63 -12.03 -1.17
C ALA A 39 -5.02 -12.67 -1.20
N GLU A 40 -5.77 -12.59 -0.10
CA GLU A 40 -7.15 -13.09 -0.04
C GLU A 40 -8.06 -12.28 -0.98
N VAL A 41 -7.89 -10.95 -1.01
CA VAL A 41 -8.62 -10.08 -1.94
C VAL A 41 -8.29 -10.40 -3.40
N ALA A 42 -7.00 -10.53 -3.73
CA ALA A 42 -6.55 -10.84 -5.08
C ALA A 42 -7.08 -12.20 -5.58
N ALA A 43 -7.04 -13.22 -4.71
CA ALA A 43 -7.58 -14.54 -5.01
C ALA A 43 -9.10 -14.50 -5.27
N ALA A 44 -9.87 -13.85 -4.42
CA ALA A 44 -11.33 -13.77 -4.55
C ALA A 44 -11.77 -12.99 -5.80
N LEU A 45 -11.06 -11.91 -6.15
CA LEU A 45 -11.35 -11.08 -7.30
C LEU A 45 -10.70 -11.59 -8.61
N ASN A 46 -9.92 -12.68 -8.54
CA ASN A 46 -9.11 -13.18 -9.66
C ASN A 46 -8.23 -12.07 -10.28
N ALA A 47 -7.58 -11.30 -9.43
CA ALA A 47 -6.83 -10.10 -9.78
C ALA A 47 -5.32 -10.29 -9.59
N PRO A 48 -4.48 -9.62 -10.39
CA PRO A 48 -3.04 -9.58 -10.14
C PRO A 48 -2.73 -8.86 -8.82
N LEU A 49 -1.73 -9.37 -8.09
CA LEU A 49 -1.22 -8.78 -6.86
C LEU A 49 0.16 -8.17 -7.12
N ASP A 50 0.39 -6.94 -6.66
CA ASP A 50 1.69 -6.27 -6.69
C ASP A 50 1.92 -5.51 -5.37
N LEU A 51 3.10 -4.92 -5.20
CA LEU A 51 3.44 -4.14 -4.02
C LEU A 51 3.52 -2.63 -4.30
N VAL A 52 3.21 -1.85 -3.28
CA VAL A 52 3.63 -0.44 -3.18
C VAL A 52 4.59 -0.34 -2.01
N LEU A 53 5.87 -0.13 -2.28
CA LEU A 53 6.89 0.03 -1.26
C LEU A 53 6.94 1.50 -0.85
N VAL A 54 6.72 1.76 0.43
CA VAL A 54 6.76 3.10 1.02
C VAL A 54 7.73 3.10 2.18
N ARG A 55 8.51 4.18 2.31
CA ARG A 55 9.37 4.42 3.46
C ARG A 55 9.17 5.83 3.97
N LYS A 56 9.02 5.94 5.29
CA LYS A 56 8.96 7.22 5.98
C LYS A 56 10.34 7.88 5.97
N ILE A 57 10.41 9.15 5.63
CA ILE A 57 11.61 9.98 5.81
C ILE A 57 11.47 10.63 7.19
N GLY A 58 12.15 10.08 8.19
CA GLY A 58 12.10 10.60 9.56
C GLY A 58 13.07 11.77 9.77
N VAL A 59 12.75 12.64 10.71
CA VAL A 59 13.70 13.68 11.16
C VAL A 59 14.91 13.00 11.80
N PRO A 60 16.19 13.38 11.49
CA PRO A 60 17.38 12.67 11.92
C PRO A 60 17.47 12.41 13.43
N PHE A 61 17.12 13.40 14.24
CA PHE A 61 17.15 13.31 15.72
C PHE A 61 15.81 12.87 16.33
N GLN A 62 14.75 12.70 15.53
CA GLN A 62 13.43 12.25 15.94
C GLN A 62 12.80 11.38 14.83
N PRO A 63 13.27 10.13 14.60
CA PRO A 63 12.87 9.31 13.45
C PRO A 63 11.38 8.99 13.37
N GLU A 64 10.65 9.09 14.49
CA GLU A 64 9.19 8.90 14.52
C GLU A 64 8.44 10.08 13.92
N LEU A 65 9.01 11.28 13.91
CA LEU A 65 8.44 12.45 13.27
C LEU A 65 8.74 12.41 11.76
N ALA A 66 7.71 12.25 10.95
CA ALA A 66 7.85 12.13 9.50
C ALA A 66 7.98 13.51 8.85
N MET A 67 9.13 13.81 8.27
CA MET A 67 9.35 14.97 7.40
C MET A 67 9.05 14.65 5.92
N GLY A 68 8.66 13.41 5.62
CA GLY A 68 8.26 12.99 4.29
C GLY A 68 8.10 11.49 4.16
N ALA A 69 7.92 11.04 2.91
CA ALA A 69 7.93 9.64 2.54
C ALA A 69 8.47 9.47 1.12
N VAL A 70 9.15 8.35 0.88
CA VAL A 70 9.49 7.91 -0.47
C VAL A 70 8.65 6.68 -0.84
N VAL A 71 8.26 6.62 -2.10
CA VAL A 71 7.47 5.53 -2.64
C VAL A 71 8.17 4.97 -3.87
N ASP A 72 8.19 3.64 -3.97
CA ASP A 72 8.73 2.93 -5.11
C ASP A 72 7.93 3.25 -6.39
N GLY A 73 8.62 3.63 -7.44
CA GLY A 73 8.07 3.94 -8.76
C GLY A 73 9.09 3.68 -9.87
N GLY A 74 8.68 3.79 -11.13
CA GLY A 74 9.63 3.86 -12.25
C GLY A 74 10.61 5.02 -12.05
N THR A 75 10.07 6.16 -11.61
CA THR A 75 10.78 7.25 -10.94
C THR A 75 10.25 7.28 -9.50
N PRO A 76 11.09 7.18 -8.46
CA PRO A 76 10.65 7.26 -7.09
C PRO A 76 9.90 8.57 -6.81
N LEU A 77 8.78 8.48 -6.11
CA LEU A 77 8.07 9.67 -5.64
C LEU A 77 8.52 10.04 -4.25
N VAL A 78 8.91 11.28 -4.07
CA VAL A 78 9.20 11.87 -2.75
C VAL A 78 8.06 12.80 -2.38
N VAL A 79 7.39 12.50 -1.28
CA VAL A 79 6.38 13.37 -0.67
C VAL A 79 7.02 14.06 0.53
N ARG A 80 7.01 15.39 0.56
CA ARG A 80 7.62 16.21 1.61
C ARG A 80 6.55 16.78 2.52
N ASN A 81 6.89 16.93 3.80
CA ASN A 81 6.11 17.68 4.79
C ASN A 81 6.90 18.95 5.13
N GLU A 82 6.65 20.01 4.37
CA GLU A 82 7.39 21.26 4.48
C GLU A 82 7.23 21.93 5.85
N ASP A 83 6.09 21.72 6.52
CA ASP A 83 5.88 22.26 7.85
C ASP A 83 6.78 21.58 8.89
N VAL A 84 6.88 20.26 8.83
CA VAL A 84 7.79 19.50 9.72
C VAL A 84 9.26 19.85 9.42
N ILE A 85 9.65 19.92 8.14
CA ILE A 85 11.01 20.27 7.72
C ILE A 85 11.40 21.64 8.32
N ARG A 86 10.51 22.63 8.16
CA ARG A 86 10.74 23.99 8.66
C ARG A 86 10.78 24.04 10.20
N LEU A 87 9.82 23.39 10.87
CA LEU A 87 9.74 23.39 12.34
C LEU A 87 10.94 22.65 12.98
N ALA A 88 11.43 21.60 12.35
CA ALA A 88 12.59 20.84 12.82
C ALA A 88 13.93 21.50 12.43
N GLY A 89 13.91 22.55 11.62
CA GLY A 89 15.12 23.25 11.17
C GLY A 89 16.00 22.40 10.26
N ILE A 90 15.41 21.46 9.51
CA ILE A 90 16.14 20.57 8.60
C ILE A 90 16.50 21.30 7.31
N ASP A 91 17.77 21.27 6.97
CA ASP A 91 18.22 21.79 5.68
C ASP A 91 18.06 20.80 4.53
N GLU A 92 18.25 21.27 3.29
CA GLU A 92 18.06 20.44 2.08
C GLU A 92 19.08 19.29 2.01
N SER A 93 20.28 19.47 2.54
CA SER A 93 21.31 18.43 2.52
C SER A 93 20.98 17.31 3.52
N GLU A 94 20.47 17.64 4.68
CA GLU A 94 20.01 16.69 5.69
C GLU A 94 18.80 15.92 5.19
N PHE A 95 17.81 16.61 4.62
CA PHE A 95 16.64 15.96 4.02
C PHE A 95 17.07 14.97 2.92
N LYS A 96 17.93 15.42 2.01
CA LYS A 96 18.44 14.61 0.92
C LYS A 96 19.18 13.37 1.41
N ALA A 97 20.02 13.50 2.42
CA ALA A 97 20.79 12.38 2.98
C ALA A 97 19.87 11.26 3.51
N VAL A 98 18.83 11.63 4.28
CA VAL A 98 17.85 10.65 4.78
C VAL A 98 17.03 10.07 3.63
N CYS A 99 16.60 10.91 2.69
CA CYS A 99 15.84 10.49 1.52
C CYS A 99 16.62 9.44 0.68
N ASP A 100 17.89 9.69 0.38
CA ASP A 100 18.75 8.78 -0.38
C ASP A 100 18.95 7.44 0.35
N SER A 101 19.08 7.47 1.68
CA SER A 101 19.15 6.26 2.52
C SER A 101 17.88 5.43 2.41
N GLU A 102 16.71 6.06 2.51
CA GLU A 102 15.41 5.37 2.42
C GLU A 102 15.12 4.86 1.00
N LEU A 103 15.59 5.56 -0.04
CA LEU A 103 15.56 5.07 -1.42
C LEU A 103 16.41 3.81 -1.61
N GLY A 104 17.59 3.77 -1.01
CA GLY A 104 18.44 2.57 -1.00
C GLY A 104 17.76 1.37 -0.35
N GLU A 105 17.06 1.59 0.75
CA GLU A 105 16.29 0.54 1.44
C GLU A 105 15.07 0.08 0.61
N ILE A 106 14.38 0.97 -0.08
CA ILE A 106 13.30 0.61 -1.02
C ILE A 106 13.84 -0.29 -2.13
N GLU A 107 14.98 0.09 -2.76
CA GLU A 107 15.56 -0.72 -3.83
C GLU A 107 16.00 -2.09 -3.33
N ARG A 108 16.60 -2.17 -2.13
CA ARG A 108 16.95 -3.45 -1.49
C ARG A 108 15.72 -4.33 -1.29
N ARG A 109 14.61 -3.77 -0.77
CA ARG A 109 13.34 -4.50 -0.59
C ARG A 109 12.72 -4.90 -1.92
N ARG A 110 12.77 -4.01 -2.91
CA ARG A 110 12.28 -4.29 -4.25
C ARG A 110 12.98 -5.48 -4.86
N GLN A 111 14.31 -5.51 -4.80
CA GLN A 111 15.11 -6.64 -5.28
C GLN A 111 14.75 -7.94 -4.54
N ARG A 112 14.60 -7.86 -3.22
CA ARG A 112 14.30 -9.02 -2.38
C ARG A 112 12.91 -9.59 -2.65
N TYR A 113 11.86 -8.75 -2.73
CA TYR A 113 10.48 -9.21 -2.87
C TYR A 113 10.07 -9.47 -4.32
N LEU A 114 10.51 -8.65 -5.24
CA LEU A 114 10.05 -8.67 -6.61
C LEU A 114 11.11 -9.25 -7.57
N GLY A 115 12.40 -9.11 -7.29
CA GLY A 115 13.48 -9.59 -8.15
C GLY A 115 13.30 -9.15 -9.59
N LYS A 116 13.12 -10.10 -10.51
CA LYS A 116 12.87 -9.85 -11.95
C LYS A 116 11.37 -9.72 -12.29
N ARG A 117 10.49 -9.79 -11.31
CA ARG A 117 9.04 -9.68 -11.51
C ARG A 117 8.70 -8.31 -12.10
N LYS A 118 7.96 -8.31 -13.20
CA LYS A 118 7.45 -7.07 -13.79
C LYS A 118 6.37 -6.49 -12.90
N ARG A 119 6.26 -5.17 -12.87
CA ARG A 119 5.16 -4.47 -12.20
C ARG A 119 3.85 -4.71 -12.92
N VAL A 120 2.78 -4.76 -12.16
CA VAL A 120 1.42 -4.74 -12.71
C VAL A 120 1.16 -3.35 -13.29
N ASP A 121 0.79 -3.29 -14.56
CA ASP A 121 0.31 -2.04 -15.16
C ASP A 121 -1.10 -1.73 -14.63
N ILE A 122 -1.25 -0.55 -14.06
CA ILE A 122 -2.52 -0.06 -13.50
C ILE A 122 -3.12 1.09 -14.31
N THR A 123 -2.44 1.50 -15.39
CA THR A 123 -2.93 2.60 -16.25
C THR A 123 -4.32 2.28 -16.78
N GLY A 124 -5.29 3.16 -16.52
CA GLY A 124 -6.67 2.99 -16.97
C GLY A 124 -7.45 1.85 -16.26
N ARG A 125 -6.90 1.21 -15.24
CA ARG A 125 -7.54 0.13 -14.45
C ARG A 125 -8.00 0.65 -13.10
N THR A 126 -8.89 -0.10 -12.45
CA THR A 126 -9.16 0.07 -11.03
C THR A 126 -7.96 -0.46 -10.22
N ALA A 127 -7.33 0.41 -9.43
CA ALA A 127 -6.25 0.03 -8.52
C ALA A 127 -6.80 0.02 -7.09
N ILE A 128 -6.64 -1.10 -6.39
CA ILE A 128 -7.08 -1.27 -5.00
C ILE A 128 -5.83 -1.39 -4.12
N VAL A 129 -5.56 -0.36 -3.32
CA VAL A 129 -4.48 -0.36 -2.33
C VAL A 129 -4.98 -1.00 -1.04
N VAL A 130 -4.24 -1.99 -0.54
CA VAL A 130 -4.62 -2.81 0.62
C VAL A 130 -3.54 -2.77 1.69
N ASP A 131 -3.95 -2.58 2.94
CA ASP A 131 -3.10 -2.73 4.13
C ASP A 131 -3.83 -3.56 5.20
N ASP A 132 -3.13 -3.98 6.27
CA ASP A 132 -3.72 -4.71 7.40
C ASP A 132 -4.43 -3.80 8.41
N GLY A 133 -4.31 -2.52 8.26
CA GLY A 133 -4.97 -1.46 9.02
C GLY A 133 -4.24 -0.13 8.85
N ILE A 134 -4.89 0.93 9.30
CA ILE A 134 -4.31 2.26 9.31
C ILE A 134 -4.19 2.71 10.77
N ALA A 135 -3.05 3.32 11.13
CA ALA A 135 -2.88 4.02 12.40
C ALA A 135 -2.87 5.55 12.15
N THR A 136 -1.75 6.09 11.70
CA THR A 136 -1.61 7.55 11.42
C THR A 136 -1.90 7.93 9.97
N GLY A 137 -2.00 6.97 9.08
CA GLY A 137 -2.29 7.18 7.66
C GLY A 137 -1.14 7.75 6.81
N ALA A 138 0.00 8.10 7.38
CA ALA A 138 1.09 8.74 6.63
C ALA A 138 1.63 7.85 5.49
N THR A 139 1.87 6.58 5.77
CA THR A 139 2.31 5.58 4.78
C THR A 139 1.26 5.35 3.71
N THR A 140 0.01 5.16 4.12
CA THR A 140 -1.13 4.93 3.23
C THR A 140 -1.35 6.13 2.29
N ARG A 141 -1.29 7.36 2.82
CA ARG A 141 -1.41 8.59 2.04
C ARG A 141 -0.32 8.69 0.96
N ALA A 142 0.93 8.42 1.33
CA ALA A 142 2.04 8.43 0.38
C ALA A 142 1.84 7.36 -0.73
N ALA A 143 1.39 6.16 -0.35
CA ALA A 143 1.08 5.09 -1.30
C ALA A 143 -0.05 5.47 -2.27
N LEU A 144 -1.13 6.07 -1.78
CA LEU A 144 -2.25 6.53 -2.60
C LEU A 144 -1.80 7.59 -3.61
N ARG A 145 -1.03 8.59 -3.18
CA ARG A 145 -0.49 9.64 -4.06
C ARG A 145 0.40 9.07 -5.15
N ALA A 146 1.31 8.17 -4.81
CA ALA A 146 2.18 7.51 -5.78
C ALA A 146 1.39 6.60 -6.75
N THR A 147 0.37 5.91 -6.25
CA THR A 147 -0.49 5.09 -7.10
C THR A 147 -1.31 5.96 -8.05
N ARG A 148 -1.81 7.12 -7.61
CA ARG A 148 -2.52 8.09 -8.44
C ARG A 148 -1.68 8.58 -9.62
N MET A 149 -0.38 8.82 -9.41
CA MET A 149 0.54 9.25 -10.48
C MET A 149 0.75 8.20 -11.58
N ARG A 150 0.38 6.94 -11.34
CA ARG A 150 0.39 5.87 -12.35
C ARG A 150 -0.90 5.83 -13.19
N ASN A 151 -1.73 6.86 -13.12
CA ASN A 151 -2.95 7.08 -13.90
C ASN A 151 -3.95 5.90 -13.86
N PRO A 152 -4.34 5.39 -12.67
CA PRO A 152 -5.44 4.44 -12.60
C PRO A 152 -6.75 5.12 -13.02
N LYS A 153 -7.69 4.34 -13.58
CA LYS A 153 -9.05 4.81 -13.86
C LYS A 153 -9.81 5.12 -12.56
N LYS A 154 -9.60 4.30 -11.55
CA LYS A 154 -10.18 4.45 -10.21
C LYS A 154 -9.16 3.99 -9.18
N LEU A 155 -9.01 4.76 -8.10
CA LEU A 155 -8.14 4.43 -6.97
C LEU A 155 -8.99 4.15 -5.75
N VAL A 156 -8.91 2.94 -5.24
CA VAL A 156 -9.63 2.47 -4.05
C VAL A 156 -8.63 2.18 -2.94
N LEU A 157 -8.95 2.61 -1.73
CA LEU A 157 -8.27 2.17 -0.52
C LEU A 157 -9.15 1.11 0.16
N ALA A 158 -8.59 -0.02 0.54
CA ALA A 158 -9.28 -1.08 1.24
C ALA A 158 -8.49 -1.56 2.45
N VAL A 159 -9.07 -1.43 3.64
CA VAL A 159 -8.44 -1.80 4.91
C VAL A 159 -9.44 -2.45 5.86
N PRO A 160 -9.00 -3.42 6.68
CA PRO A 160 -9.88 -4.03 7.68
C PRO A 160 -10.27 -3.07 8.80
N VAL A 161 -9.35 -2.20 9.25
CA VAL A 161 -9.55 -1.34 10.42
C VAL A 161 -8.78 -0.03 10.31
N ALA A 162 -9.38 1.05 10.80
CA ALA A 162 -8.76 2.37 10.84
C ALA A 162 -9.42 3.30 11.89
N PRO A 163 -8.74 4.39 12.32
CA PRO A 163 -9.37 5.49 13.03
C PRO A 163 -10.36 6.23 12.13
N SER A 164 -11.51 6.63 12.67
CA SER A 164 -12.56 7.35 11.91
C SER A 164 -12.09 8.69 11.33
N ASP A 165 -11.27 9.44 12.07
CA ASP A 165 -10.68 10.71 11.63
C ASP A 165 -9.69 10.50 10.47
N CYS A 166 -8.85 9.48 10.55
CA CYS A 166 -7.92 9.13 9.48
C CYS A 166 -8.66 8.78 8.18
N LEU A 167 -9.79 8.06 8.26
CA LEU A 167 -10.59 7.73 7.07
C LEU A 167 -11.13 8.98 6.37
N ALA A 168 -11.49 10.02 7.12
CA ALA A 168 -11.94 11.29 6.54
C ALA A 168 -10.84 11.96 5.68
N GLU A 169 -9.57 11.81 6.09
CA GLU A 169 -8.44 12.28 5.29
C GLU A 169 -8.19 11.38 4.06
N MET A 170 -8.28 10.05 4.23
CA MET A 170 -8.07 9.11 3.12
C MET A 170 -9.11 9.26 1.99
N ARG A 171 -10.35 9.66 2.34
CA ARG A 171 -11.40 9.97 1.34
C ARG A 171 -11.07 11.16 0.43
N ARG A 172 -10.05 11.96 0.76
CA ARG A 172 -9.55 13.04 -0.12
C ARG A 172 -8.46 12.56 -1.08
N GLU A 173 -7.85 11.43 -0.79
CA GLU A 173 -6.72 10.88 -1.56
C GLU A 173 -7.16 9.73 -2.49
N ALA A 174 -8.22 9.01 -2.16
CA ALA A 174 -8.78 7.90 -2.94
C ALA A 174 -10.19 8.25 -3.46
N ASP A 175 -10.58 7.65 -4.59
CA ASP A 175 -11.93 7.82 -5.15
C ASP A 175 -12.97 7.08 -4.30
N GLU A 176 -12.54 6.00 -3.63
CA GLU A 176 -13.37 5.24 -2.71
C GLU A 176 -12.51 4.67 -1.56
N VAL A 177 -13.08 4.60 -0.38
CA VAL A 177 -12.47 3.99 0.80
C VAL A 177 -13.40 2.93 1.34
N VAL A 178 -12.94 1.68 1.35
CA VAL A 178 -13.61 0.53 1.96
C VAL A 178 -12.90 0.19 3.25
N CYS A 179 -13.57 0.37 4.37
CA CYS A 179 -13.09 -0.01 5.70
C CYS A 179 -14.14 -0.88 6.36
N LEU A 180 -13.74 -2.04 6.93
CA LEU A 180 -14.69 -2.95 7.55
C LEU A 180 -15.13 -2.47 8.93
N GLU A 181 -14.18 -1.98 9.72
CA GLU A 181 -14.42 -1.50 11.09
C GLU A 181 -13.65 -0.20 11.31
N ASP A 182 -14.32 0.85 11.76
CA ASP A 182 -13.69 2.12 12.14
C ASP A 182 -14.00 2.50 13.58
N TYR A 183 -13.04 3.19 14.21
CA TYR A 183 -13.13 3.51 15.63
C TYR A 183 -12.69 4.94 15.90
N GLN A 184 -13.45 5.64 16.76
CA GLN A 184 -13.08 6.98 17.24
C GLN A 184 -11.89 6.94 18.20
N LEU A 185 -11.87 5.95 19.10
CA LEU A 185 -10.75 5.68 19.98
C LEU A 185 -9.95 4.52 19.42
N PHE A 186 -8.79 4.83 18.89
CA PHE A 186 -7.92 3.88 18.21
C PHE A 186 -6.52 3.91 18.84
N GLU A 187 -6.02 2.77 19.28
CA GLU A 187 -4.70 2.68 19.89
C GLU A 187 -3.68 2.06 18.93
N ALA A 188 -3.81 0.77 18.65
CA ALA A 188 -2.90 0.05 17.78
C ALA A 188 -3.64 -0.98 16.93
N ILE A 189 -3.22 -1.16 15.68
CA ILE A 189 -3.83 -2.10 14.72
C ILE A 189 -3.92 -3.51 15.30
N GLY A 190 -2.88 -3.96 16.02
CA GLY A 190 -2.80 -5.30 16.57
C GLY A 190 -3.90 -5.65 17.58
N LEU A 191 -4.53 -4.68 18.23
CA LEU A 191 -5.63 -4.89 19.17
C LEU A 191 -6.93 -5.40 18.52
N TYR A 192 -7.03 -5.22 17.20
CA TYR A 192 -8.18 -5.66 16.41
C TYR A 192 -8.00 -7.05 15.80
N TYR A 193 -6.89 -7.73 16.14
CA TYR A 193 -6.57 -9.07 15.68
C TYR A 193 -6.30 -10.00 16.87
N SER A 194 -6.78 -11.25 16.80
CA SER A 194 -6.44 -12.27 17.80
C SER A 194 -5.01 -12.79 17.58
N ASP A 195 -4.57 -12.92 16.34
CA ASP A 195 -3.19 -13.21 15.95
C ASP A 195 -2.66 -12.10 15.03
N PHE A 196 -1.74 -11.28 15.55
CA PHE A 196 -1.08 -10.20 14.83
C PHE A 196 0.43 -10.38 14.79
N ARG A 197 0.91 -11.60 14.61
CA ARG A 197 2.34 -11.90 14.53
C ARG A 197 3.01 -11.13 13.38
N GLN A 198 4.31 -10.89 13.53
CA GLN A 198 5.08 -10.23 12.49
C GLN A 198 5.18 -11.12 11.24
N ILE A 199 4.94 -10.54 10.06
CA ILE A 199 5.12 -11.21 8.76
C ILE A 199 6.58 -11.11 8.36
N SER A 200 7.19 -12.24 7.97
CA SER A 200 8.58 -12.30 7.50
C SER A 200 8.71 -11.89 6.03
N ASP A 201 9.93 -11.59 5.61
CA ASP A 201 10.19 -11.29 4.20
C ASP A 201 9.99 -12.54 3.31
N GLU A 202 10.28 -13.72 3.85
CA GLU A 202 10.09 -15.02 3.17
C GLU A 202 8.61 -15.28 2.92
N GLU A 203 7.73 -14.99 3.90
CA GLU A 203 6.29 -15.09 3.73
C GLU A 203 5.76 -14.14 2.66
N VAL A 204 6.29 -12.91 2.60
CA VAL A 204 5.93 -11.96 1.52
C VAL A 204 6.29 -12.54 0.16
N ILE A 205 7.50 -13.09 0.00
CA ILE A 205 7.97 -13.68 -1.26
C ILE A 205 7.13 -14.90 -1.64
N GLU A 206 6.83 -15.78 -0.68
CA GLU A 206 5.99 -16.96 -0.91
C GLU A 206 4.59 -16.58 -1.38
N ILE A 207 3.95 -15.61 -0.70
CA ILE A 207 2.62 -15.14 -1.08
C ILE A 207 2.64 -14.56 -2.50
N LEU A 208 3.60 -13.68 -2.82
CA LEU A 208 3.72 -13.09 -4.15
C LEU A 208 3.96 -14.14 -5.25
N GLY A 209 4.65 -15.23 -4.93
CA GLY A 209 4.89 -16.35 -5.84
C GLY A 209 3.60 -17.04 -6.32
N ARG A 210 2.51 -16.95 -5.55
CA ARG A 210 1.19 -17.51 -5.91
C ARG A 210 0.43 -16.65 -6.94
N PHE A 211 0.87 -15.42 -7.17
CA PHE A 211 0.23 -14.45 -8.07
C PHE A 211 1.19 -14.03 -9.20
N PRO A 212 1.53 -14.90 -10.17
CA PRO A 212 2.43 -14.54 -11.25
C PRO A 212 1.83 -13.40 -12.08
N VAL A 213 2.63 -12.38 -12.38
CA VAL A 213 2.22 -11.30 -13.30
C VAL A 213 2.31 -11.85 -14.72
N GLN A 214 1.16 -12.04 -15.34
CA GLN A 214 1.11 -12.41 -16.76
C GLN A 214 1.63 -11.24 -17.60
N PRO A 215 2.42 -11.50 -18.66
CA PRO A 215 2.75 -10.46 -19.63
C PRO A 215 1.43 -9.92 -20.22
N ALA A 216 1.31 -8.60 -20.37
CA ALA A 216 0.15 -7.98 -20.99
C ALA A 216 -0.14 -8.70 -22.33
N THR A 217 -1.32 -9.29 -22.45
CA THR A 217 -1.79 -9.89 -23.69
C THR A 217 -1.87 -8.75 -24.70
N GLN A 218 -0.98 -8.75 -25.70
CA GLN A 218 -1.10 -7.81 -26.82
C GLN A 218 -2.51 -8.01 -27.38
N SER A 219 -3.36 -7.01 -27.24
CA SER A 219 -4.63 -6.98 -27.93
C SER A 219 -4.32 -7.11 -29.42
N ARG A 220 -4.63 -8.26 -29.99
CA ARG A 220 -4.60 -8.45 -31.45
C ARG A 220 -5.55 -7.40 -32.03
N LEU A 221 -5.00 -6.40 -32.69
CA LEU A 221 -5.78 -5.54 -33.59
C LEU A 221 -6.50 -6.46 -34.57
N PRO A 222 -7.80 -6.29 -34.79
CA PRO A 222 -8.45 -7.01 -35.85
C PRO A 222 -7.79 -6.58 -37.18
N THR A 223 -7.22 -7.53 -37.87
CA THR A 223 -6.77 -7.34 -39.25
C THR A 223 -7.98 -7.05 -40.09
N ALA A 224 -8.00 -5.88 -40.70
CA ALA A 224 -8.98 -5.47 -41.68
C ALA A 224 -8.91 -6.32 -42.96
#